data_c1eac0c846ce3cdde7976cc8f508e010
#
_entry.id   c1eac0c846ce3cdde7976cc8f508e010
#
_cell.length_a   1.000
_cell.length_b   1.000
_cell.length_c   1.000
_cell.angle_alpha   90.00
_cell.angle_beta   90.00
_cell.angle_gamma   90.00
#
_symmetry.space_group_name_H-M   'P 1'
#
loop_
_entity.id
_entity.type
_entity.pdbx_description
1 polymer ?
#
loop_
_entity_poly.entity_id
_entity_poly.type
_entity_poly.pdbx_seq_one_letter_code
_entity_poly.pdbx_strand_id
1 'polypeptide(L)'
;MLKAYKYRIYPTSEQRLYLAKTFGCTRFVYNQMLADRIKSYEENKDLDIKAIKYPTPAQYKKEYEWLKEVDSLALANAQMNLDKAYKNFFRDKSVGFPKFKSKKTNRFSYTTNNQNGTISIDGNFVKIPKLKSKIKIVLHRQFKGLIKSATISKTPSNQYYISILVDTENIQLPKNDNKIGIDLGLKEFAICSNGDRFDNPQNLRKSEKKLSKLQKDLSRKQKGSNNRYKASWNSREIIIAPSNYASSQLCSECGYKNSDVKNLALRNWTCPEWGVNHDRDINASINLLKLAM
;
A
#
# COMPACT_ATOMS: atom_id res chain seq x y z
N MET A 1 -2.61 19.65 0.66
CA MET A 1 -1.95 18.36 1.01
C MET A 1 -2.70 17.22 0.35
N LEU A 2 -2.00 16.30 -0.32
CA LEU A 2 -2.65 15.17 -0.98
C LEU A 2 -2.83 14.00 0.01
N LYS A 3 -4.09 13.55 0.16
CA LYS A 3 -4.46 12.37 0.97
C LYS A 3 -5.24 11.38 0.12
N ALA A 4 -4.99 10.09 0.30
CA ALA A 4 -5.72 9.02 -0.37
C ALA A 4 -6.67 8.31 0.60
N TYR A 5 -7.93 8.18 0.19
CA TYR A 5 -8.99 7.52 0.96
C TYR A 5 -9.46 6.28 0.21
N LYS A 6 -9.32 5.11 0.81
CA LYS A 6 -9.68 3.84 0.18
C LYS A 6 -11.00 3.32 0.74
N TYR A 7 -11.94 3.03 -0.15
CA TYR A 7 -13.28 2.57 0.18
C TYR A 7 -13.61 1.26 -0.53
N ARG A 8 -14.48 0.47 0.07
CA ARG A 8 -15.10 -0.69 -0.56
C ARG A 8 -16.19 -0.24 -1.52
N ILE A 9 -16.22 -0.81 -2.73
CA ILE A 9 -17.29 -0.59 -3.70
C ILE A 9 -17.95 -1.92 -4.08
N TYR A 10 -19.22 -1.84 -4.46
CA TYR A 10 -20.07 -2.99 -4.77
C TYR A 10 -20.66 -2.86 -6.17
N PRO A 11 -19.87 -3.14 -7.23
CA PRO A 11 -20.35 -3.04 -8.60
C PRO A 11 -21.34 -4.14 -8.95
N THR A 12 -22.35 -3.79 -9.75
CA THR A 12 -23.29 -4.73 -10.40
C THR A 12 -22.58 -5.59 -11.44
N SER A 13 -23.25 -6.56 -12.02
CA SER A 13 -22.68 -7.44 -13.05
C SER A 13 -22.20 -6.66 -14.28
N GLU A 14 -22.99 -5.69 -14.77
CA GLU A 14 -22.61 -4.80 -15.89
C GLU A 14 -21.41 -3.94 -15.55
N GLN A 15 -21.42 -3.35 -14.34
CA GLN A 15 -20.30 -2.53 -13.87
C GLN A 15 -19.03 -3.36 -13.72
N ARG A 16 -19.11 -4.62 -13.27
CA ARG A 16 -17.97 -5.54 -13.21
C ARG A 16 -17.40 -5.83 -14.60
N LEU A 17 -18.27 -6.00 -15.59
CA LEU A 17 -17.85 -6.20 -16.98
C LEU A 17 -17.07 -4.99 -17.49
N TYR A 18 -17.60 -3.77 -17.29
CA TYR A 18 -16.91 -2.53 -17.65
C TYR A 18 -15.53 -2.40 -16.95
N LEU A 19 -15.47 -2.65 -15.63
CA LEU A 19 -14.22 -2.60 -14.88
C LEU A 19 -13.23 -3.67 -15.39
N ALA A 20 -13.68 -4.87 -15.72
CA ALA A 20 -12.84 -5.93 -16.28
C ALA A 20 -12.25 -5.53 -17.64
N LYS A 21 -13.07 -4.93 -18.53
CA LYS A 21 -12.62 -4.35 -19.81
C LYS A 21 -11.55 -3.28 -19.55
N THR A 22 -11.79 -2.36 -18.63
CA THR A 22 -10.84 -1.27 -18.32
C THR A 22 -9.50 -1.81 -17.78
N PHE A 23 -9.52 -2.81 -16.88
CA PHE A 23 -8.29 -3.49 -16.44
C PHE A 23 -7.55 -4.16 -17.59
N GLY A 24 -8.28 -4.75 -18.54
CA GLY A 24 -7.72 -5.37 -19.75
C GLY A 24 -7.06 -4.34 -20.64
N CYS A 25 -7.77 -3.26 -20.97
CA CYS A 25 -7.30 -2.19 -21.84
C CYS A 25 -6.05 -1.48 -21.28
N THR A 26 -6.04 -1.13 -20.00
CA THR A 26 -4.88 -0.47 -19.37
C THR A 26 -3.66 -1.38 -19.32
N ARG A 27 -3.85 -2.69 -19.11
CA ARG A 27 -2.75 -3.66 -19.17
C ARG A 27 -2.24 -3.83 -20.60
N PHE A 28 -3.13 -3.92 -21.57
CA PHE A 28 -2.78 -4.02 -22.99
C PHE A 28 -1.94 -2.82 -23.43
N VAL A 29 -2.43 -1.60 -23.20
CA VAL A 29 -1.71 -0.37 -23.57
C VAL A 29 -0.34 -0.32 -22.91
N TYR A 30 -0.24 -0.63 -21.62
CA TYR A 30 1.05 -0.68 -20.93
C TYR A 30 2.01 -1.67 -21.58
N ASN A 31 1.54 -2.88 -21.91
CA ASN A 31 2.37 -3.92 -22.50
C ASN A 31 2.76 -3.61 -23.93
N GLN A 32 1.83 -3.09 -24.74
CA GLN A 32 2.11 -2.69 -26.12
C GLN A 32 3.17 -1.59 -26.15
N MET A 33 3.00 -0.54 -25.33
CA MET A 33 3.99 0.54 -25.23
C MET A 33 5.36 0.03 -24.74
N LEU A 34 5.40 -0.95 -23.84
CA LEU A 34 6.65 -1.56 -23.41
C LEU A 34 7.31 -2.35 -24.54
N ALA A 35 6.53 -3.14 -25.29
CA ALA A 35 7.04 -3.89 -26.45
C ALA A 35 7.59 -2.96 -27.53
N ASP A 36 6.85 -1.90 -27.88
CA ASP A 36 7.27 -0.94 -28.90
C ASP A 36 8.55 -0.19 -28.49
N ARG A 37 8.71 0.13 -27.19
CA ARG A 37 9.95 0.76 -26.70
C ARG A 37 11.14 -0.18 -26.76
N ILE A 38 10.94 -1.45 -26.41
CA ILE A 38 12.02 -2.47 -26.52
C ILE A 38 12.42 -2.62 -27.98
N LYS A 39 11.45 -2.84 -28.89
CA LYS A 39 11.68 -2.99 -30.31
C LYS A 39 12.39 -1.76 -30.90
N SER A 40 11.88 -0.58 -30.62
CA SER A 40 12.46 0.67 -31.12
C SER A 40 13.90 0.90 -30.61
N TYR A 41 14.20 0.48 -29.38
CA TYR A 41 15.57 0.53 -28.87
C TYR A 41 16.50 -0.46 -29.58
N GLU A 42 16.02 -1.66 -29.90
CA GLU A 42 16.79 -2.68 -30.63
C GLU A 42 17.09 -2.25 -32.05
N GLU A 43 16.13 -1.60 -32.72
CA GLU A 43 16.25 -1.11 -34.10
C GLU A 43 17.11 0.17 -34.24
N ASN A 44 17.19 0.98 -33.18
CA ASN A 44 17.80 2.32 -33.22
C ASN A 44 18.92 2.49 -32.17
N LYS A 45 19.71 1.45 -31.93
CA LYS A 45 20.81 1.47 -30.94
C LYS A 45 21.81 2.60 -31.15
N ASP A 46 22.00 2.99 -32.41
CA ASP A 46 22.98 3.99 -32.81
C ASP A 46 22.44 5.43 -32.89
N LEU A 47 21.11 5.59 -32.62
CA LEU A 47 20.47 6.91 -32.61
C LEU A 47 20.37 7.47 -31.19
N ASP A 48 20.35 8.81 -31.09
CA ASP A 48 20.04 9.46 -29.80
C ASP A 48 18.67 9.05 -29.33
N ILE A 49 18.59 8.40 -28.16
CA ILE A 49 17.36 7.90 -27.52
C ILE A 49 16.30 9.01 -27.36
N LYS A 50 16.73 10.28 -27.26
CA LYS A 50 15.83 11.45 -27.15
C LYS A 50 15.07 11.75 -28.44
N ALA A 51 15.59 11.32 -29.60
CA ALA A 51 14.94 11.52 -30.90
C ALA A 51 13.84 10.50 -31.19
N ILE A 52 13.78 9.40 -30.46
CA ILE A 52 12.82 8.31 -30.66
C ILE A 52 11.45 8.69 -30.17
N LYS A 53 10.46 8.79 -31.06
CA LYS A 53 9.05 9.01 -30.71
C LYS A 53 8.31 7.69 -30.56
N TYR A 54 7.72 7.49 -29.41
CA TYR A 54 6.90 6.30 -29.10
C TYR A 54 5.42 6.56 -29.33
N PRO A 55 4.65 5.55 -29.79
CA PRO A 55 3.20 5.68 -29.92
C PRO A 55 2.52 6.05 -28.61
N THR A 56 1.54 6.93 -28.69
CA THR A 56 0.72 7.35 -27.55
C THR A 56 -0.55 6.51 -27.44
N PRO A 57 -1.26 6.47 -26.27
CA PRO A 57 -2.53 5.77 -26.17
C PRO A 57 -3.59 6.25 -27.17
N ALA A 58 -3.51 7.49 -27.63
CA ALA A 58 -4.41 8.03 -28.66
C ALA A 58 -4.17 7.40 -30.03
N GLN A 59 -2.91 7.10 -30.37
CA GLN A 59 -2.56 6.42 -31.63
C GLN A 59 -3.03 4.98 -31.61
N TYR A 60 -2.84 4.25 -30.49
CA TYR A 60 -3.39 2.89 -30.37
C TYR A 60 -4.91 2.82 -30.49
N LYS A 61 -5.66 3.87 -30.13
CA LYS A 61 -7.10 3.91 -30.35
C LYS A 61 -7.52 3.96 -31.82
N LYS A 62 -6.62 4.38 -32.72
CA LYS A 62 -6.87 4.35 -34.16
C LYS A 62 -6.76 2.92 -34.69
N GLU A 63 -5.82 2.17 -34.17
CA GLU A 63 -5.56 0.77 -34.54
C GLU A 63 -6.51 -0.21 -33.82
N TYR A 64 -6.73 0.02 -32.52
CA TYR A 64 -7.54 -0.84 -31.66
C TYR A 64 -8.80 -0.11 -31.21
N GLU A 65 -9.88 -0.17 -31.99
CA GLU A 65 -11.11 0.61 -31.75
C GLU A 65 -11.78 0.31 -30.40
N TRP A 66 -11.66 -0.92 -29.90
CA TRP A 66 -12.21 -1.33 -28.59
C TRP A 66 -11.59 -0.53 -27.41
N LEU A 67 -10.45 0.12 -27.58
CA LEU A 67 -9.88 1.03 -26.57
C LEU A 67 -10.72 2.31 -26.39
N LYS A 68 -11.61 2.62 -27.34
CA LYS A 68 -12.54 3.77 -27.23
C LYS A 68 -13.66 3.51 -26.23
N GLU A 69 -13.93 2.24 -25.88
CA GLU A 69 -14.98 1.85 -24.91
C GLU A 69 -14.64 2.28 -23.48
N VAL A 70 -13.35 2.41 -23.15
CA VAL A 70 -12.89 2.74 -21.81
C VAL A 70 -12.44 4.18 -21.67
N ASP A 71 -12.22 4.62 -20.44
CA ASP A 71 -11.78 5.97 -20.15
C ASP A 71 -10.37 6.25 -20.69
N SER A 72 -10.25 7.36 -21.42
CA SER A 72 -8.99 7.82 -22.03
C SER A 72 -7.93 8.14 -21.00
N LEU A 73 -8.32 8.71 -19.85
CA LEU A 73 -7.40 9.05 -18.78
C LEU A 73 -6.84 7.81 -18.09
N ALA A 74 -7.61 6.72 -18.05
CA ALA A 74 -7.11 5.43 -17.57
C ALA A 74 -6.00 4.88 -18.46
N LEU A 75 -6.11 5.06 -19.78
CA LEU A 75 -5.07 4.68 -20.74
C LEU A 75 -3.84 5.60 -20.65
N ALA A 76 -4.04 6.90 -20.50
CA ALA A 76 -2.95 7.86 -20.29
C ALA A 76 -2.17 7.55 -18.99
N ASN A 77 -2.87 7.18 -17.91
CA ASN A 77 -2.21 6.74 -16.68
C ASN A 77 -1.40 5.44 -16.86
N ALA A 78 -1.80 4.54 -17.78
CA ALA A 78 -1.00 3.36 -18.11
C ALA A 78 0.35 3.77 -18.73
N GLN A 79 0.37 4.77 -19.62
CA GLN A 79 1.59 5.39 -20.16
C GLN A 79 2.44 6.00 -19.04
N MET A 80 1.84 6.88 -18.21
CA MET A 80 2.55 7.54 -17.09
C MET A 80 3.20 6.52 -16.14
N ASN A 81 2.51 5.40 -15.90
CA ASN A 81 3.04 4.32 -15.06
C ASN A 81 4.25 3.63 -15.71
N LEU A 82 4.25 3.45 -17.04
CA LEU A 82 5.41 2.92 -17.77
C LEU A 82 6.58 3.91 -17.73
N ASP A 83 6.31 5.20 -17.98
CA ASP A 83 7.33 6.25 -17.92
C ASP A 83 7.97 6.33 -16.53
N LYS A 84 7.15 6.20 -15.47
CA LYS A 84 7.65 6.14 -14.10
C LYS A 84 8.49 4.90 -13.84
N ALA A 85 8.12 3.74 -14.41
CA ALA A 85 8.88 2.50 -14.26
C ALA A 85 10.26 2.64 -14.91
N TYR A 86 10.36 3.23 -16.11
CA TYR A 86 11.63 3.53 -16.76
C TYR A 86 12.47 4.55 -15.96
N LYS A 87 11.86 5.65 -15.49
CA LYS A 87 12.56 6.63 -14.64
C LYS A 87 13.14 5.98 -13.40
N ASN A 88 12.39 5.09 -12.75
CA ASN A 88 12.88 4.37 -11.58
C ASN A 88 14.04 3.44 -11.92
N PHE A 89 13.97 2.70 -13.02
CA PHE A 89 15.05 1.83 -13.50
C PHE A 89 16.33 2.59 -13.80
N PHE A 90 16.23 3.74 -14.48
CA PHE A 90 17.42 4.55 -14.81
C PHE A 90 18.01 5.23 -13.57
N ARG A 91 17.17 5.57 -12.57
CA ARG A 91 17.63 6.15 -11.30
C ARG A 91 18.31 5.11 -10.42
N ASP A 92 17.77 3.90 -10.37
CA ASP A 92 18.23 2.82 -9.50
C ASP A 92 18.04 1.47 -10.20
N LYS A 93 19.15 0.90 -10.69
CA LYS A 93 19.16 -0.37 -11.42
C LYS A 93 18.70 -1.56 -10.56
N SER A 94 18.77 -1.46 -9.23
CA SER A 94 18.30 -2.52 -8.33
C SER A 94 16.78 -2.75 -8.44
N VAL A 95 16.02 -1.74 -8.88
CA VAL A 95 14.57 -1.85 -9.15
C VAL A 95 14.26 -2.82 -10.30
N GLY A 96 15.22 -3.04 -11.21
CA GLY A 96 15.09 -3.90 -12.36
C GLY A 96 14.31 -3.26 -13.52
N PHE A 97 14.45 -3.85 -14.70
CA PHE A 97 13.81 -3.38 -15.94
C PHE A 97 12.28 -3.52 -15.87
N PRO A 98 11.49 -2.61 -16.48
CA PRO A 98 10.04 -2.72 -16.55
C PRO A 98 9.58 -4.06 -17.12
N LYS A 99 8.64 -4.73 -16.41
CA LYS A 99 8.15 -6.06 -16.77
C LYS A 99 6.75 -6.00 -17.38
N PHE A 100 6.47 -6.88 -18.34
CA PHE A 100 5.13 -7.06 -18.87
C PHE A 100 4.13 -7.43 -17.76
N LYS A 101 2.96 -6.82 -17.80
CA LYS A 101 1.87 -7.11 -16.85
C LYS A 101 1.11 -8.34 -17.30
N SER A 102 0.95 -9.32 -16.41
CA SER A 102 0.20 -10.55 -16.67
C SER A 102 -1.15 -10.58 -15.95
N LYS A 103 -2.15 -11.18 -16.59
CA LYS A 103 -3.44 -11.48 -15.95
C LYS A 103 -3.27 -12.50 -14.81
N LYS A 104 -2.30 -13.40 -14.91
CA LYS A 104 -2.01 -14.45 -13.92
C LYS A 104 -1.55 -13.90 -12.57
N THR A 105 -0.98 -12.68 -12.52
CA THR A 105 -0.55 -12.05 -11.27
C THR A 105 -1.70 -11.58 -10.38
N ASN A 106 -2.95 -11.63 -10.88
CA ASN A 106 -4.17 -11.18 -10.19
C ASN A 106 -4.11 -9.74 -9.64
N ARG A 107 -3.23 -8.89 -10.21
CA ARG A 107 -3.11 -7.46 -9.88
C ARG A 107 -3.96 -6.66 -10.85
N PHE A 108 -5.21 -6.42 -10.47
CA PHE A 108 -6.15 -5.64 -11.27
C PHE A 108 -6.29 -4.26 -10.67
N SER A 109 -5.77 -3.24 -11.33
CA SER A 109 -5.97 -1.84 -10.96
C SER A 109 -5.76 -0.92 -12.14
N TYR A 110 -6.48 0.19 -12.15
CA TYR A 110 -6.24 1.33 -13.01
C TYR A 110 -6.51 2.63 -12.26
N THR A 111 -5.85 3.69 -12.68
CA THR A 111 -6.05 5.04 -12.15
C THR A 111 -6.66 5.90 -13.24
N THR A 112 -7.60 6.77 -12.86
CA THR A 112 -8.16 7.81 -13.72
C THR A 112 -8.15 9.14 -12.99
N ASN A 113 -7.97 10.23 -13.73
CA ASN A 113 -7.93 11.57 -13.17
C ASN A 113 -9.32 12.20 -13.18
N ASN A 114 -9.57 13.06 -12.21
CA ASN A 114 -10.81 13.83 -12.17
C ASN A 114 -10.65 15.08 -13.05
N GLN A 115 -11.43 15.14 -14.12
CA GLN A 115 -11.56 16.33 -14.96
C GLN A 115 -13.00 16.81 -14.88
N ASN A 116 -13.20 18.06 -14.44
CA ASN A 116 -14.51 18.69 -14.40
C ASN A 116 -15.61 17.86 -13.69
N GLY A 117 -15.26 17.20 -12.58
CA GLY A 117 -16.24 16.43 -11.80
C GLY A 117 -16.63 15.07 -12.39
N THR A 118 -15.80 14.51 -13.28
CA THR A 118 -16.03 13.16 -13.83
C THR A 118 -15.96 12.06 -12.77
N ILE A 119 -15.31 12.35 -11.64
CA ILE A 119 -15.31 11.52 -10.44
C ILE A 119 -15.97 12.31 -9.32
N SER A 120 -17.10 11.83 -8.83
CA SER A 120 -17.85 12.47 -7.75
C SER A 120 -18.47 11.45 -6.82
N ILE A 121 -18.69 11.84 -5.56
CA ILE A 121 -19.43 11.07 -4.56
C ILE A 121 -20.78 11.75 -4.36
N ASP A 122 -21.81 10.93 -4.36
CA ASP A 122 -23.19 11.35 -4.11
C ASP A 122 -23.82 10.36 -3.12
N GLY A 123 -23.90 10.75 -1.86
CA GLY A 123 -24.31 9.89 -0.77
C GLY A 123 -23.44 8.60 -0.72
N ASN A 124 -24.09 7.46 -0.84
CA ASN A 124 -23.44 6.14 -0.85
C ASN A 124 -23.09 5.63 -2.26
N PHE A 125 -22.94 6.53 -3.21
CA PHE A 125 -22.61 6.20 -4.59
C PHE A 125 -21.43 7.00 -5.10
N VAL A 126 -20.60 6.36 -5.93
CA VAL A 126 -19.49 7.02 -6.64
C VAL A 126 -19.73 6.95 -8.14
N LYS A 127 -19.56 8.10 -8.79
CA LYS A 127 -19.50 8.24 -10.25
C LYS A 127 -18.06 8.09 -10.70
N ILE A 128 -17.84 7.33 -11.77
CA ILE A 128 -16.54 7.22 -12.45
C ILE A 128 -16.71 7.46 -13.95
N PRO A 129 -15.65 7.91 -14.65
CA PRO A 129 -15.74 8.23 -16.09
C PRO A 129 -16.25 7.05 -16.95
N LYS A 130 -17.00 7.35 -18.01
CA LYS A 130 -17.53 6.41 -19.00
C LYS A 130 -18.55 5.41 -18.46
N LEU A 131 -18.72 5.25 -17.17
CA LEU A 131 -19.74 4.38 -16.59
C LEU A 131 -21.05 5.18 -16.43
N LYS A 132 -22.14 4.73 -17.06
CA LYS A 132 -23.43 5.42 -17.04
C LYS A 132 -24.08 5.42 -15.65
N SER A 133 -23.95 4.32 -14.91
CA SER A 133 -24.53 4.15 -13.58
C SER A 133 -23.50 4.38 -12.48
N LYS A 134 -23.93 4.94 -11.35
CA LYS A 134 -23.09 5.12 -10.17
C LYS A 134 -22.87 3.79 -9.44
N ILE A 135 -21.69 3.58 -8.87
CA ILE A 135 -21.34 2.35 -8.11
C ILE A 135 -21.61 2.60 -6.63
N LYS A 136 -22.25 1.63 -5.95
CA LYS A 136 -22.45 1.67 -4.49
C LYS A 136 -21.08 1.63 -3.77
N ILE A 137 -20.88 2.59 -2.83
CA ILE A 137 -19.67 2.74 -2.02
C ILE A 137 -20.02 2.75 -0.54
N VAL A 138 -19.11 2.23 0.30
CA VAL A 138 -19.24 2.33 1.77
C VAL A 138 -18.20 3.32 2.27
N LEU A 139 -18.69 4.49 2.69
CA LEU A 139 -17.89 5.58 3.22
C LEU A 139 -17.74 5.42 4.75
N HIS A 140 -16.72 4.74 5.20
CA HIS A 140 -16.40 4.59 6.64
C HIS A 140 -15.68 5.82 7.21
N ARG A 141 -15.22 6.74 6.37
CA ARG A 141 -14.64 8.05 6.71
C ARG A 141 -15.11 9.06 5.68
N GLN A 142 -15.45 10.24 6.15
CA GLN A 142 -15.71 11.38 5.26
C GLN A 142 -14.39 12.11 4.97
N PHE A 143 -14.32 12.78 3.85
CA PHE A 143 -13.22 13.67 3.51
C PHE A 143 -13.74 15.00 2.97
N LYS A 144 -12.95 16.04 3.13
CA LYS A 144 -13.17 17.34 2.53
C LYS A 144 -12.00 17.65 1.59
N GLY A 145 -12.27 18.29 0.48
CA GLY A 145 -11.25 18.72 -0.48
C GLY A 145 -11.58 18.34 -1.92
N LEU A 146 -10.69 18.68 -2.83
CA LEU A 146 -10.85 18.49 -4.27
C LEU A 146 -10.34 17.10 -4.68
N ILE A 147 -11.23 16.29 -5.28
CA ILE A 147 -10.84 15.00 -5.84
C ILE A 147 -9.93 15.23 -7.06
N LYS A 148 -8.71 14.69 -7.02
CA LYS A 148 -7.72 14.76 -8.11
C LYS A 148 -7.77 13.52 -9.00
N SER A 149 -7.84 12.35 -8.40
CA SER A 149 -7.86 11.08 -9.14
C SER A 149 -8.50 9.95 -8.33
N ALA A 150 -8.84 8.86 -9.00
CA ALA A 150 -9.28 7.64 -8.35
C ALA A 150 -8.56 6.43 -8.92
N THR A 151 -8.13 5.52 -8.05
CA THR A 151 -7.58 4.22 -8.43
C THR A 151 -8.59 3.14 -8.06
N ILE A 152 -9.12 2.47 -9.06
CA ILE A 152 -10.02 1.34 -8.89
C ILE A 152 -9.21 0.05 -8.91
N SER A 153 -9.48 -0.85 -7.97
CA SER A 153 -8.76 -2.11 -7.85
C SER A 153 -9.70 -3.27 -7.51
N LYS A 154 -9.29 -4.47 -7.92
CA LYS A 154 -9.97 -5.73 -7.61
C LYS A 154 -8.98 -6.68 -6.96
N THR A 155 -9.39 -7.30 -5.84
CA THR A 155 -8.60 -8.34 -5.17
C THR A 155 -8.79 -9.71 -5.83
N PRO A 156 -7.89 -10.69 -5.59
CA PRO A 156 -8.11 -12.07 -6.01
C PRO A 156 -9.41 -12.69 -5.49
N SER A 157 -9.89 -12.24 -4.32
CA SER A 157 -11.18 -12.65 -3.74
C SER A 157 -12.39 -11.94 -4.34
N ASN A 158 -12.26 -11.32 -5.52
CA ASN A 158 -13.32 -10.59 -6.24
C ASN A 158 -13.92 -9.41 -5.46
N GLN A 159 -13.17 -8.81 -4.56
CA GLN A 159 -13.58 -7.60 -3.86
C GLN A 159 -13.06 -6.37 -4.60
N TYR A 160 -13.92 -5.35 -4.73
CA TYR A 160 -13.58 -4.12 -5.43
C TYR A 160 -13.39 -2.97 -4.45
N TYR A 161 -12.38 -2.15 -4.73
CA TYR A 161 -12.04 -0.97 -3.95
C TYR A 161 -11.79 0.21 -4.86
N ILE A 162 -12.07 1.40 -4.34
CA ILE A 162 -11.68 2.68 -4.94
C ILE A 162 -10.80 3.43 -3.94
N SER A 163 -9.65 3.91 -4.39
CA SER A 163 -8.79 4.81 -3.63
C SER A 163 -8.87 6.19 -4.28
N ILE A 164 -9.44 7.15 -3.57
CA ILE A 164 -9.68 8.51 -4.05
C ILE A 164 -8.58 9.40 -3.51
N LEU A 165 -7.83 10.03 -4.41
CA LEU A 165 -6.81 11.03 -4.07
C LEU A 165 -7.46 12.39 -3.99
N VAL A 166 -7.38 13.01 -2.83
CA VAL A 166 -8.00 14.30 -2.53
C VAL A 166 -6.92 15.31 -2.16
N ASP A 167 -7.04 16.50 -2.70
CA ASP A 167 -6.28 17.65 -2.24
C ASP A 167 -7.08 18.33 -1.12
N THR A 168 -6.55 18.25 0.08
CA THR A 168 -7.19 18.77 1.30
C THR A 168 -6.27 19.78 1.98
N GLU A 169 -6.84 20.69 2.72
CA GLU A 169 -6.10 21.63 3.53
C GLU A 169 -5.23 20.88 4.56
N ASN A 170 -4.04 21.37 4.77
CA ASN A 170 -3.16 20.89 5.82
C ASN A 170 -3.48 21.62 7.12
N ILE A 171 -4.34 21.03 7.93
CA ILE A 171 -4.57 21.55 9.28
C ILE A 171 -3.35 21.17 10.11
N GLN A 172 -2.48 22.15 10.35
CA GLN A 172 -1.39 21.99 11.30
C GLN A 172 -1.99 21.89 12.70
N LEU A 173 -1.91 20.70 13.28
CA LEU A 173 -2.20 20.55 14.70
C LEU A 173 -1.10 21.27 15.51
N PRO A 174 -1.45 21.87 16.65
CA PRO A 174 -0.44 22.45 17.54
C PRO A 174 0.60 21.38 17.86
N LYS A 175 1.86 21.76 17.74
CA LYS A 175 2.97 20.88 18.14
C LYS A 175 2.82 20.61 19.63
N ASN A 176 2.75 19.35 19.97
CA ASN A 176 2.84 18.91 21.35
C ASN A 176 4.16 18.14 21.46
N ASP A 177 4.91 18.40 22.50
CA ASP A 177 6.22 17.76 22.73
C ASP A 177 6.08 16.36 23.34
N ASN A 178 4.85 15.84 23.44
CA ASN A 178 4.59 14.51 23.96
C ASN A 178 5.19 13.45 23.03
N LYS A 179 6.09 12.68 23.57
CA LYS A 179 6.75 11.55 22.93
C LYS A 179 6.34 10.28 23.64
N ILE A 180 6.11 9.20 22.90
CA ILE A 180 5.76 7.91 23.45
C ILE A 180 6.61 6.81 22.80
N GLY A 181 7.23 5.98 23.63
CA GLY A 181 7.89 4.75 23.20
C GLY A 181 6.90 3.61 23.21
N ILE A 182 6.93 2.75 22.19
CA ILE A 182 6.03 1.61 22.07
C ILE A 182 6.88 0.36 21.82
N ASP A 183 6.77 -0.62 22.71
CA ASP A 183 7.29 -1.98 22.51
C ASP A 183 6.18 -2.89 22.01
N LEU A 184 6.47 -3.72 21.00
CA LEU A 184 5.50 -4.65 20.41
C LEU A 184 5.85 -6.08 20.83
N GLY A 185 4.89 -6.76 21.45
CA GLY A 185 5.07 -8.10 21.98
C GLY A 185 4.06 -9.14 21.47
N LEU A 186 4.34 -10.39 21.76
CA LEU A 186 3.44 -11.51 21.44
C LEU A 186 2.38 -11.74 22.52
N LYS A 187 2.69 -11.47 23.78
CA LYS A 187 1.75 -11.62 24.90
C LYS A 187 0.78 -10.43 24.93
N GLU A 188 1.31 -9.24 24.98
CA GLU A 188 0.60 -7.98 24.82
C GLU A 188 0.96 -7.41 23.43
N PHE A 189 -0.01 -6.84 22.73
CA PHE A 189 0.21 -6.31 21.39
C PHE A 189 1.17 -5.12 21.41
N ALA A 190 1.00 -4.25 22.39
CA ALA A 190 1.84 -3.08 22.59
C ALA A 190 1.89 -2.68 24.05
N ILE A 191 3.07 -2.24 24.49
CA ILE A 191 3.29 -1.62 25.80
C ILE A 191 3.95 -0.27 25.53
N CYS A 192 3.37 0.77 26.12
CA CYS A 192 3.82 2.14 25.94
C CYS A 192 4.70 2.59 27.09
N SER A 193 5.59 3.56 26.84
CA SER A 193 6.46 4.15 27.87
C SER A 193 5.73 4.89 28.98
N ASN A 194 4.46 5.24 28.77
CA ASN A 194 3.57 5.81 29.77
C ASN A 194 2.84 4.76 30.64
N GLY A 195 3.14 3.46 30.43
CA GLY A 195 2.53 2.35 31.16
C GLY A 195 1.28 1.74 30.52
N ASP A 196 0.74 2.35 29.44
CA ASP A 196 -0.42 1.79 28.75
C ASP A 196 -0.09 0.43 28.13
N ARG A 197 -0.99 -0.53 28.28
CA ARG A 197 -0.88 -1.89 27.77
C ARG A 197 -2.07 -2.21 26.87
N PHE A 198 -1.77 -2.79 25.73
CA PHE A 198 -2.76 -3.19 24.73
C PHE A 198 -2.71 -4.71 24.56
N ASP A 199 -3.82 -5.37 24.84
CA ASP A 199 -3.91 -6.82 24.68
C ASP A 199 -3.71 -7.27 23.26
N ASN A 200 -3.05 -8.40 23.06
CA ASN A 200 -2.95 -9.03 21.76
C ASN A 200 -4.26 -9.77 21.46
N PRO A 201 -5.05 -9.33 20.48
CA PRO A 201 -6.34 -9.95 20.15
C PRO A 201 -6.21 -11.38 19.63
N GLN A 202 -4.99 -11.83 19.29
CA GLN A 202 -4.64 -13.19 18.81
C GLN A 202 -5.61 -13.73 17.75
N ASN A 203 -6.08 -12.86 16.87
CA ASN A 203 -7.09 -13.18 15.86
C ASN A 203 -6.71 -14.35 14.96
N LEU A 204 -5.39 -14.49 14.67
CA LEU A 204 -4.89 -15.61 13.90
C LEU A 204 -5.09 -16.94 14.66
N ARG A 205 -4.72 -16.99 15.94
CA ARG A 205 -4.84 -18.18 16.79
C ARG A 205 -6.30 -18.60 16.97
N LYS A 206 -7.20 -17.63 17.20
CA LYS A 206 -8.65 -17.85 17.29
C LYS A 206 -9.24 -18.42 15.98
N SER A 207 -8.66 -18.04 14.82
CA SER A 207 -9.11 -18.44 13.49
C SER A 207 -8.33 -19.61 12.90
N GLU A 208 -7.33 -20.15 13.60
CA GLU A 208 -6.37 -21.14 13.07
C GLU A 208 -7.04 -22.41 12.55
N LYS A 209 -8.00 -22.96 13.30
CA LYS A 209 -8.76 -24.15 12.88
C LYS A 209 -9.53 -23.89 11.59
N LYS A 210 -10.15 -22.71 11.48
CA LYS A 210 -10.88 -22.29 10.28
C LYS A 210 -9.92 -22.04 9.11
N LEU A 211 -8.79 -21.41 9.38
CA LEU A 211 -7.73 -21.16 8.39
C LEU A 211 -7.15 -22.46 7.84
N SER A 212 -6.81 -23.40 8.73
CA SER A 212 -6.29 -24.73 8.35
C SER A 212 -7.28 -25.49 7.46
N LYS A 213 -8.57 -25.46 7.78
CA LYS A 213 -9.61 -26.05 6.92
C LYS A 213 -9.65 -25.38 5.55
N LEU A 214 -9.68 -24.05 5.52
CA LEU A 214 -9.70 -23.29 4.25
C LEU A 214 -8.42 -23.47 3.43
N GLN A 215 -7.26 -23.64 4.07
CA GLN A 215 -5.99 -23.93 3.40
C GLN A 215 -5.99 -25.34 2.80
N LYS A 216 -6.53 -26.36 3.50
CA LYS A 216 -6.74 -27.71 2.96
C LYS A 216 -7.68 -27.69 1.77
N ASP A 217 -8.77 -26.93 1.83
CA ASP A 217 -9.73 -26.79 0.73
C ASP A 217 -9.09 -26.03 -0.47
N LEU A 218 -8.22 -25.07 -0.21
CA LEU A 218 -7.49 -24.33 -1.24
C LEU A 218 -6.39 -25.18 -1.88
N SER A 219 -5.67 -26.03 -1.11
CA SER A 219 -4.62 -26.90 -1.63
C SER A 219 -5.15 -28.00 -2.55
N ARG A 220 -6.43 -28.38 -2.39
CA ARG A 220 -7.13 -29.32 -3.29
C ARG A 220 -7.59 -28.66 -4.60
N LYS A 221 -7.58 -27.31 -4.68
CA LYS A 221 -7.92 -26.55 -5.89
C LYS A 221 -6.64 -26.04 -6.52
N GLN A 222 -6.48 -26.14 -7.84
CA GLN A 222 -5.28 -25.82 -8.62
C GLN A 222 -4.60 -24.48 -8.26
N LYS A 223 -3.26 -24.50 -8.24
CA LYS A 223 -2.35 -23.46 -7.75
C LYS A 223 -2.53 -22.08 -8.38
N GLY A 224 -2.56 -21.05 -7.55
CA GLY A 224 -2.30 -19.65 -7.91
C GLY A 224 -2.94 -18.63 -7.00
N SER A 225 -2.33 -18.31 -5.86
CA SER A 225 -2.42 -16.97 -5.27
C SER A 225 -1.49 -16.82 -4.05
N ASN A 226 -0.59 -15.83 -4.10
CA ASN A 226 0.16 -15.36 -2.94
C ASN A 226 -0.62 -14.23 -2.26
N ASN A 227 -1.05 -14.42 -1.03
CA ASN A 227 -1.47 -13.35 -0.13
C ASN A 227 -0.28 -12.94 0.75
N ARG A 228 0.51 -12.00 0.27
CA ARG A 228 1.41 -11.21 1.11
C ARG A 228 1.20 -9.75 0.75
N TYR A 229 0.66 -8.98 1.63
CA TYR A 229 0.85 -7.56 1.90
C TYR A 229 -0.41 -6.98 2.53
N LYS A 230 -0.44 -7.03 3.85
CA LYS A 230 -1.26 -6.09 4.63
C LYS A 230 -0.44 -5.69 5.84
N ALA A 231 0.26 -4.60 5.73
CA ALA A 231 0.58 -3.70 6.84
C ALA A 231 1.46 -2.57 6.31
N SER A 232 0.91 -1.46 5.92
CA SER A 232 1.51 -0.13 6.02
C SER A 232 0.49 0.91 5.59
N TRP A 233 -0.35 1.35 6.51
CA TRP A 233 -1.28 2.43 6.19
C TRP A 233 -1.60 3.20 7.45
N ASN A 234 -0.75 4.16 7.77
CA ASN A 234 -1.12 5.44 8.37
C ASN A 234 0.17 6.24 8.53
N SER A 235 0.23 7.41 7.90
CA SER A 235 1.36 8.31 7.84
C SER A 235 1.77 8.82 9.25
N ARG A 236 2.56 8.00 9.94
CA ARG A 236 3.42 8.37 11.05
C ARG A 236 4.81 7.92 10.68
N GLU A 237 5.81 8.70 10.97
CA GLU A 237 7.18 8.27 10.79
C GLU A 237 7.43 7.06 11.70
N ILE A 238 7.66 5.90 11.09
CA ILE A 238 8.00 4.68 11.82
C ILE A 238 9.50 4.52 11.75
N ILE A 239 10.17 4.73 12.87
CA ILE A 239 11.60 4.43 13.03
C ILE A 239 11.72 2.98 13.49
N ILE A 240 12.29 2.14 12.63
CA ILE A 240 12.51 0.72 12.93
C ILE A 240 13.87 0.59 13.61
N ALA A 241 13.88 0.12 14.86
CA ALA A 241 15.09 -0.21 15.57
C ALA A 241 15.86 -1.33 14.84
N PRO A 242 17.22 -1.28 14.82
CA PRO A 242 18.03 -2.38 14.30
C PRO A 242 17.67 -3.71 14.97
N SER A 243 17.67 -4.81 14.21
CA SER A 243 17.27 -6.14 14.72
C SER A 243 18.14 -6.65 15.87
N ASN A 244 19.37 -6.11 16.02
CA ASN A 244 20.31 -6.42 17.09
C ASN A 244 20.27 -5.43 18.27
N TYR A 245 19.33 -4.46 18.27
CA TYR A 245 19.21 -3.50 19.34
C TYR A 245 18.65 -4.13 20.61
N ALA A 246 19.46 -4.18 21.66
CA ALA A 246 19.16 -4.86 22.91
C ALA A 246 18.24 -4.05 23.84
N SER A 247 17.09 -3.56 23.35
CA SER A 247 16.21 -2.62 24.05
C SER A 247 15.82 -3.05 25.46
N SER A 248 15.56 -4.34 25.68
CA SER A 248 15.17 -4.87 27.00
C SER A 248 16.35 -5.02 27.97
N GLN A 249 17.59 -5.11 27.46
CA GLN A 249 18.78 -5.33 28.29
C GLN A 249 19.46 -4.04 28.75
N LEU A 250 19.20 -2.93 28.07
CA LEU A 250 19.76 -1.62 28.41
C LEU A 250 18.90 -0.96 29.49
N CYS A 251 19.57 -0.43 30.52
CA CYS A 251 18.90 0.45 31.48
C CYS A 251 18.48 1.75 30.76
N SER A 252 17.20 2.09 30.85
CA SER A 252 16.68 3.31 30.22
C SER A 252 17.23 4.60 30.85
N GLU A 253 17.80 4.54 32.05
CA GLU A 253 18.34 5.72 32.72
C GLU A 253 19.84 5.93 32.38
N CYS A 254 20.68 4.90 32.54
CA CYS A 254 22.13 5.04 32.42
C CYS A 254 22.75 4.29 31.23
N GLY A 255 21.99 3.47 30.51
CA GLY A 255 22.51 2.67 29.39
C GLY A 255 23.26 1.39 29.81
N TYR A 256 23.36 1.08 31.12
CA TYR A 256 23.96 -0.17 31.56
C TYR A 256 23.30 -1.39 30.92
N LYS A 257 24.12 -2.30 30.41
CA LYS A 257 23.63 -3.50 29.72
C LYS A 257 23.60 -4.71 30.65
N ASN A 258 22.41 -5.13 31.06
CA ASN A 258 22.21 -6.32 31.86
C ASN A 258 22.00 -7.57 30.98
N SER A 259 22.97 -8.48 30.97
CA SER A 259 22.93 -9.74 30.20
C SER A 259 21.89 -10.72 30.69
N ASP A 260 21.55 -10.70 31.98
CA ASP A 260 20.64 -11.68 32.60
C ASP A 260 19.18 -11.48 32.11
N VAL A 261 18.85 -10.29 31.64
CA VAL A 261 17.57 -9.95 31.03
C VAL A 261 17.33 -10.69 29.70
N LYS A 262 18.33 -11.40 29.15
CA LYS A 262 18.11 -12.36 28.05
C LYS A 262 17.17 -13.50 28.47
N ASN A 263 17.18 -13.85 29.74
CA ASN A 263 16.22 -14.80 30.27
C ASN A 263 14.83 -14.21 30.24
N LEU A 264 13.94 -14.80 29.42
CA LEU A 264 12.57 -14.32 29.23
C LEU A 264 11.69 -14.45 30.48
N ALA A 265 12.09 -15.24 31.46
CA ALA A 265 11.38 -15.36 32.73
C ALA A 265 11.61 -14.16 33.65
N LEU A 266 12.73 -13.42 33.45
CA LEU A 266 13.04 -12.24 34.24
C LEU A 266 12.23 -11.04 33.75
N ARG A 267 11.18 -10.69 34.49
CA ARG A 267 10.27 -9.59 34.13
C ARG A 267 10.64 -8.26 34.76
N ASN A 268 11.15 -8.31 36.00
CA ASN A 268 11.60 -7.15 36.74
C ASN A 268 13.07 -7.29 37.10
N TRP A 269 13.82 -6.22 36.99
CA TRP A 269 15.24 -6.20 37.36
C TRP A 269 15.66 -4.81 37.87
N THR A 270 16.66 -4.80 38.72
CA THR A 270 17.22 -3.56 39.29
C THR A 270 18.55 -3.28 38.64
N CYS A 271 18.73 -2.05 38.16
CA CYS A 271 20.01 -1.61 37.61
C CYS A 271 21.08 -1.57 38.69
N PRO A 272 22.20 -2.29 38.56
CA PRO A 272 23.25 -2.31 39.59
C PRO A 272 23.99 -0.99 39.72
N GLU A 273 23.99 -0.14 38.69
CA GLU A 273 24.70 1.14 38.75
C GLU A 273 23.85 2.26 39.33
N TRP A 274 22.52 2.26 39.08
CA TRP A 274 21.64 3.35 39.49
C TRP A 274 20.54 2.93 40.49
N GLY A 275 20.45 1.65 40.83
CA GLY A 275 19.46 1.13 41.77
C GLY A 275 18.00 1.24 41.32
N VAL A 276 17.75 1.67 40.07
CA VAL A 276 16.38 1.81 39.53
C VAL A 276 15.82 0.45 39.19
N ASN A 277 14.59 0.20 39.64
CA ASN A 277 13.85 -1.03 39.30
C ASN A 277 13.11 -0.84 37.98
N HIS A 278 13.28 -1.78 37.07
CA HIS A 278 12.68 -1.77 35.74
C HIS A 278 11.72 -2.94 35.58
N ASP A 279 10.50 -2.65 35.11
CA ASP A 279 9.74 -3.63 34.34
C ASP A 279 10.42 -3.75 32.98
N ARG A 280 10.77 -4.96 32.59
CA ARG A 280 11.55 -5.26 31.39
C ARG A 280 10.92 -4.68 30.11
N ASP A 281 9.60 -4.82 29.96
CA ASP A 281 8.90 -4.46 28.74
C ASP A 281 8.67 -2.94 28.67
N ILE A 282 8.43 -2.29 29.81
CA ILE A 282 8.36 -0.82 29.93
C ILE A 282 9.74 -0.22 29.64
N ASN A 283 10.80 -0.77 30.24
CA ASN A 283 12.17 -0.32 29.99
C ASN A 283 12.56 -0.41 28.52
N ALA A 284 12.17 -1.53 27.83
CA ALA A 284 12.40 -1.69 26.41
C ALA A 284 11.66 -0.62 25.58
N SER A 285 10.42 -0.28 25.93
CA SER A 285 9.66 0.75 25.21
C SER A 285 10.27 2.15 25.36
N ILE A 286 10.82 2.46 26.54
CA ILE A 286 11.54 3.73 26.79
C ILE A 286 12.83 3.80 25.96
N ASN A 287 13.58 2.70 25.88
CA ASN A 287 14.81 2.64 25.08
C ASN A 287 14.52 2.79 23.58
N LEU A 288 13.43 2.19 23.08
CA LEU A 288 12.98 2.38 21.70
C LEU A 288 12.56 3.83 21.42
N LEU A 289 11.92 4.50 22.39
CA LEU A 289 11.59 5.92 22.28
C LEU A 289 12.87 6.78 22.15
N LYS A 290 13.91 6.49 22.93
CA LYS A 290 15.19 7.23 22.88
C LYS A 290 15.92 7.11 21.56
N LEU A 291 15.71 6.03 20.77
CA LEU A 291 16.23 5.91 19.41
C LEU A 291 15.58 6.86 18.40
N ALA A 292 14.38 7.35 18.72
CA ALA A 292 13.62 8.24 17.86
C ALA A 292 13.83 9.73 18.21
N MET A 293 14.64 10.00 19.21
CA MET A 293 15.00 11.34 19.67
C MET A 293 16.31 11.82 19.06
#